data_24c9b213184f968679ff33795381ab40
#
_entry.id   24c9b213184f968679ff33795381ab40
#
_cell.length_a   1.000
_cell.length_b   1.000
_cell.length_c   1.000
_cell.angle_alpha   90.00
_cell.angle_beta   90.00
_cell.angle_gamma   90.00
#
_symmetry.space_group_name_H-M   'P 1'
#
loop_
_entity.id
_entity.type
_entity.pdbx_description
1 polymer ?
#
loop_
_entity_poly.entity_id
_entity_poly.type
_entity_poly.pdbx_seq_one_letter_code
_entity_poly.pdbx_strand_id
1 'polypeptide(L)'
;MRLRLSRRLALRAESPAPFTKRRNRLALARNQVVARSGEDPLRSELRLRWRDHFALNEYELHVPGLNPSHEGLRVAQLSDIHVGQATSDIRIRRAVMAVNASAPDLVFLTGDYVTHSPKPLPRVREVLSGLQGPVFVVLGNHDHWVNAPYLREGFERLGYTVLQNEHRVVHVRGAPAAILGVDDGRTGRDDVAATFRGAPTSGTRLVLAHTPPTVEKLPPYAGLVQFSGHTHGGQFWVGGLTEALFRRAGQPYIRGHYQVRGNQLYVNQGLGFGFGGPYLRRGTQPEVAFFTLRAAPAVQAVE
;
A
#
# COMPACT_ATOMS: atom_id res chain seq x y z
N MET A 1 3.67 -45.43 -27.10
CA MET A 1 3.05 -44.12 -26.92
C MET A 1 3.31 -43.69 -25.45
N ARG A 2 4.37 -42.93 -25.21
CA ARG A 2 4.81 -42.52 -23.84
C ARG A 2 4.31 -41.10 -23.58
N LEU A 3 3.35 -40.96 -22.68
CA LEU A 3 2.89 -39.67 -22.14
C LEU A 3 4.04 -39.04 -21.31
N ARG A 4 4.50 -37.88 -21.73
CA ARG A 4 5.38 -37.01 -20.91
C ARG A 4 4.49 -36.26 -19.89
N LEU A 5 4.62 -36.62 -18.63
CA LEU A 5 4.14 -35.80 -17.53
C LEU A 5 5.01 -34.52 -17.44
N SER A 6 4.40 -33.38 -17.71
CA SER A 6 4.99 -32.08 -17.45
C SER A 6 5.15 -31.88 -15.94
N ARG A 7 6.39 -31.80 -15.47
CA ARG A 7 6.73 -31.41 -14.11
C ARG A 7 6.25 -29.97 -13.88
N ARG A 8 5.19 -29.78 -13.09
CA ARG A 8 4.89 -28.51 -12.49
C ARG A 8 6.05 -28.16 -11.55
N LEU A 9 6.80 -27.10 -11.87
CA LEU A 9 7.74 -26.48 -10.94
C LEU A 9 6.92 -25.97 -9.75
N ALA A 10 7.07 -26.65 -8.62
CA ALA A 10 6.65 -26.10 -7.34
C ALA A 10 7.58 -24.92 -7.03
N LEU A 11 7.07 -23.70 -7.14
CA LEU A 11 7.75 -22.52 -6.63
C LEU A 11 7.88 -22.69 -5.11
N ARG A 12 9.05 -23.14 -4.65
CA ARG A 12 9.45 -22.99 -3.24
C ARG A 12 9.57 -21.50 -3.00
N ALA A 13 8.81 -20.99 -2.04
CA ALA A 13 9.02 -19.68 -1.49
C ALA A 13 10.44 -19.67 -0.89
N GLU A 14 11.35 -18.94 -1.51
CA GLU A 14 12.68 -18.70 -0.96
C GLU A 14 12.51 -17.99 0.39
N SER A 15 13.34 -18.35 1.35
CA SER A 15 13.36 -17.75 2.69
C SER A 15 13.44 -16.24 2.60
N PRO A 16 12.72 -15.49 3.44
CA PRO A 16 12.63 -14.04 3.29
C PRO A 16 14.01 -13.41 3.50
N ALA A 17 14.42 -12.58 2.54
CA ALA A 17 15.45 -11.57 2.77
C ALA A 17 15.08 -10.73 3.99
N PRO A 18 16.03 -10.08 4.70
CA PRO A 18 15.79 -9.51 6.01
C PRO A 18 14.79 -8.35 5.96
N PHE A 19 13.53 -8.71 6.03
CA PHE A 19 12.41 -7.81 6.30
C PHE A 19 12.22 -7.82 7.82
N THR A 20 12.62 -6.75 8.47
CA THR A 20 12.52 -6.68 9.93
C THR A 20 11.32 -5.84 10.33
N LYS A 21 10.32 -6.47 10.93
CA LYS A 21 9.23 -5.74 11.60
C LYS A 21 9.78 -5.11 12.87
N ARG A 22 10.00 -3.79 12.88
CA ARG A 22 10.60 -3.09 14.04
C ARG A 22 9.62 -2.84 15.17
N ARG A 23 8.35 -2.54 14.92
CA ARG A 23 7.33 -2.31 15.95
C ARG A 23 5.92 -2.52 15.42
N ASN A 24 5.09 -3.15 16.26
CA ASN A 24 3.64 -3.05 16.19
C ASN A 24 3.23 -2.16 17.37
N ARG A 25 3.02 -0.87 17.12
CA ARG A 25 2.34 -0.03 18.08
C ARG A 25 0.86 -0.10 17.70
N LEU A 26 0.06 -0.81 18.51
CA LEU A 26 -1.34 -0.47 18.58
C LEU A 26 -1.38 1.04 18.78
N ALA A 27 -1.98 1.78 17.86
CA ALA A 27 -2.29 3.19 18.08
C ALA A 27 -3.37 3.26 19.16
N LEU A 28 -3.04 2.80 20.33
CA LEU A 28 -3.51 3.30 21.58
C LEU A 28 -2.95 4.72 21.63
N ALA A 29 -3.51 5.60 20.82
CA ALA A 29 -3.38 7.03 21.04
C ALA A 29 -4.11 7.38 22.35
N ARG A 30 -3.62 6.82 23.45
CA ARG A 30 -3.71 7.43 24.74
C ARG A 30 -2.75 8.61 24.70
N ASN A 31 -3.29 9.80 24.41
CA ASN A 31 -2.82 11.08 24.94
C ASN A 31 -1.38 11.56 24.65
N GLN A 32 -0.61 11.03 23.71
CA GLN A 32 0.77 11.53 23.51
C GLN A 32 0.97 12.42 22.26
N VAL A 33 0.03 12.47 21.32
CA VAL A 33 0.11 13.41 20.18
C VAL A 33 -0.50 14.78 20.50
N VAL A 34 -1.25 14.93 21.60
CA VAL A 34 -1.98 16.14 21.96
C VAL A 34 -1.31 17.00 23.05
N ALA A 35 -0.12 16.63 23.53
CA ALA A 35 0.48 17.28 24.71
C ALA A 35 1.30 18.56 24.41
N ARG A 36 1.18 19.21 23.25
CA ARG A 36 1.93 20.45 22.96
C ARG A 36 1.16 21.66 22.48
N SER A 37 -0.15 21.63 22.44
CA SER A 37 -0.94 22.87 22.23
C SER A 37 -2.18 22.85 23.10
N GLY A 38 -2.35 23.89 23.88
CA GLY A 38 -3.49 24.06 24.79
C GLY A 38 -4.81 23.98 24.05
N GLU A 39 -5.79 23.38 24.72
CA GLU A 39 -7.24 23.38 24.45
C GLU A 39 -7.64 23.11 22.98
N ASP A 40 -7.75 21.81 22.64
CA ASP A 40 -8.38 21.34 21.42
C ASP A 40 -9.88 21.08 21.68
N PRO A 41 -10.81 21.81 21.00
CA PRO A 41 -12.25 21.59 21.13
C PRO A 41 -12.70 20.18 20.73
N LEU A 42 -11.88 19.41 20.01
CA LEU A 42 -12.15 18.02 19.61
C LEU A 42 -12.00 17.01 20.77
N ARG A 43 -11.48 17.41 21.93
CA ARG A 43 -11.29 16.51 23.08
C ARG A 43 -12.57 16.00 23.72
N SER A 44 -13.66 16.70 23.61
CA SER A 44 -14.92 16.36 24.31
C SER A 44 -15.82 15.36 23.57
N GLU A 45 -15.64 15.15 22.27
CA GLU A 45 -16.53 14.29 21.46
C GLU A 45 -15.96 12.92 21.09
N LEU A 46 -14.69 12.65 21.33
CA LEU A 46 -14.02 11.42 20.89
C LEU A 46 -14.11 10.30 21.92
N ARG A 47 -15.31 9.79 22.21
CA ARG A 47 -15.44 8.42 22.71
C ARG A 47 -15.02 7.47 21.59
N LEU A 48 -13.74 7.08 21.60
CA LEU A 48 -13.16 6.12 20.65
C LEU A 48 -13.93 4.82 20.70
N ARG A 49 -14.62 4.53 19.59
CA ARG A 49 -15.22 3.21 19.37
C ARG A 49 -14.12 2.26 18.95
N TRP A 50 -14.23 0.97 19.30
CA TRP A 50 -13.30 -0.08 18.82
C TRP A 50 -13.10 -0.06 17.30
N ARG A 51 -14.09 0.41 16.54
CA ARG A 51 -14.08 0.58 15.08
C ARG A 51 -13.10 1.66 14.59
N ASP A 52 -12.58 2.53 15.46
CA ASP A 52 -11.65 3.61 15.08
C ASP A 52 -10.19 3.25 15.30
N HIS A 53 -9.92 2.03 15.77
CA HIS A 53 -8.56 1.55 15.98
C HIS A 53 -7.92 1.03 14.69
N PHE A 54 -6.63 1.26 14.53
CA PHE A 54 -5.76 0.71 13.50
C PHE A 54 -4.35 0.53 14.04
N ALA A 55 -3.57 -0.35 13.40
CA ALA A 55 -2.17 -0.56 13.75
C ALA A 55 -1.27 0.45 13.00
N LEU A 56 -0.23 0.92 13.67
CA LEU A 56 0.92 1.59 13.04
C LEU A 56 2.03 0.53 12.93
N ASN A 57 2.28 0.07 11.73
CA ASN A 57 3.30 -0.93 11.47
C ASN A 57 4.53 -0.26 10.86
N GLU A 58 5.69 -0.46 11.45
CA GLU A 58 6.98 0.08 10.99
C GLU A 58 7.87 -1.06 10.47
N TYR A 59 8.45 -0.87 9.29
CA TYR A 59 9.26 -1.86 8.60
C TYR A 59 10.56 -1.25 8.11
N GLU A 60 11.62 -2.04 8.08
CA GLU A 60 12.80 -1.78 7.26
C GLU A 60 12.70 -2.60 5.97
N LEU A 61 12.96 -1.95 4.86
CA LEU A 61 12.83 -2.53 3.53
C LEU A 61 14.15 -2.36 2.78
N HIS A 62 14.84 -3.46 2.56
CA HIS A 62 16.12 -3.46 1.84
C HIS A 62 15.88 -3.47 0.33
N VAL A 63 16.22 -2.36 -0.32
CA VAL A 63 15.94 -2.09 -1.74
C VAL A 63 17.20 -2.30 -2.57
N PRO A 64 17.18 -3.27 -3.51
CA PRO A 64 18.29 -3.42 -4.46
C PRO A 64 18.44 -2.17 -5.33
N GLY A 65 19.68 -1.69 -5.48
CA GLY A 65 19.97 -0.51 -6.29
C GLY A 65 19.42 0.81 -5.74
N LEU A 66 19.12 0.86 -4.43
CA LEU A 66 18.75 2.11 -3.76
C LEU A 66 19.79 3.18 -4.00
N ASN A 67 19.37 4.38 -4.42
CA ASN A 67 20.27 5.52 -4.49
C ASN A 67 20.84 5.82 -3.09
N PRO A 68 22.15 6.02 -2.93
CA PRO A 68 22.76 6.28 -1.61
C PRO A 68 22.13 7.44 -0.84
N SER A 69 21.67 8.50 -1.53
CA SER A 69 20.97 9.63 -0.90
C SER A 69 19.62 9.22 -0.29
N HIS A 70 19.07 8.10 -0.68
CA HIS A 70 17.80 7.57 -0.19
C HIS A 70 17.97 6.57 0.97
N GLU A 71 19.18 6.37 1.48
CA GLU A 71 19.38 5.59 2.71
C GLU A 71 18.59 6.21 3.86
N GLY A 72 17.74 5.39 4.50
CA GLY A 72 16.83 5.86 5.53
C GLY A 72 15.62 6.68 5.05
N LEU A 73 15.34 6.73 3.73
CA LEU A 73 14.14 7.38 3.18
C LEU A 73 12.88 6.73 3.75
N ARG A 74 11.94 7.58 4.17
CA ARG A 74 10.71 7.15 4.85
C ARG A 74 9.51 7.23 3.92
N VAL A 75 8.78 6.13 3.82
CA VAL A 75 7.55 6.02 3.03
C VAL A 75 6.38 5.67 3.97
N ALA A 76 5.25 6.35 3.82
CA ALA A 76 3.99 5.94 4.45
C ALA A 76 3.03 5.37 3.40
N GLN A 77 2.34 4.28 3.72
CA GLN A 77 1.33 3.68 2.85
C GLN A 77 -0.02 3.60 3.54
N LEU A 78 -1.05 4.08 2.86
CA LEU A 78 -2.46 3.91 3.15
C LEU A 78 -3.12 3.19 1.99
N SER A 79 -4.03 2.26 2.25
CA SER A 79 -4.74 1.49 1.24
C SER A 79 -6.15 1.15 1.70
N ASP A 80 -7.03 0.84 0.75
CA ASP A 80 -8.35 0.26 1.03
C ASP A 80 -9.11 1.06 2.10
N ILE A 81 -9.27 2.35 1.84
CA ILE A 81 -9.82 3.30 2.81
C ILE A 81 -11.34 3.12 2.93
N HIS A 82 -12.03 2.88 1.80
CA HIS A 82 -13.47 2.64 1.74
C HIS A 82 -14.27 3.69 2.53
N VAL A 83 -14.12 4.95 2.18
CA VAL A 83 -14.80 6.09 2.80
C VAL A 83 -16.31 5.88 2.78
N GLY A 84 -16.98 6.17 3.89
CA GLY A 84 -18.43 6.06 4.04
C GLY A 84 -18.83 5.18 5.23
N GLN A 85 -19.83 4.31 5.04
CA GLN A 85 -20.34 3.48 6.14
C GLN A 85 -19.30 2.45 6.65
N ALA A 86 -18.39 2.02 5.78
CA ALA A 86 -17.38 1.01 6.12
C ALA A 86 -16.27 1.55 7.02
N THR A 87 -15.88 2.81 6.82
CA THR A 87 -14.77 3.43 7.57
C THR A 87 -15.17 4.79 8.06
N SER A 88 -15.05 5.01 9.39
CA SER A 88 -15.39 6.29 9.99
C SER A 88 -14.37 7.37 9.59
N ASP A 89 -14.86 8.60 9.42
CA ASP A 89 -13.98 9.75 9.16
C ASP A 89 -12.97 9.96 10.29
N ILE A 90 -13.36 9.67 11.52
CA ILE A 90 -12.47 9.75 12.69
C ILE A 90 -11.25 8.86 12.47
N ARG A 91 -11.46 7.61 12.03
CA ARG A 91 -10.34 6.70 11.72
C ARG A 91 -9.44 7.27 10.63
N ILE A 92 -10.05 7.77 9.53
CA ILE A 92 -9.28 8.28 8.39
C ILE A 92 -8.48 9.52 8.79
N ARG A 93 -9.11 10.51 9.43
CA ARG A 93 -8.42 11.71 9.90
C ARG A 93 -7.30 11.41 10.90
N ARG A 94 -7.48 10.43 11.79
CA ARG A 94 -6.42 9.97 12.69
C ARG A 94 -5.28 9.28 11.95
N ALA A 95 -5.58 8.51 10.90
CA ALA A 95 -4.55 7.92 10.04
C ALA A 95 -3.75 9.02 9.33
N VAL A 96 -4.42 10.04 8.78
CA VAL A 96 -3.78 11.22 8.18
C VAL A 96 -2.88 11.94 9.20
N MET A 97 -3.39 12.18 10.42
CA MET A 97 -2.58 12.80 11.50
C MET A 97 -1.36 11.95 11.86
N ALA A 98 -1.50 10.62 11.93
CA ALA A 98 -0.39 9.72 12.23
C ALA A 98 0.67 9.72 11.11
N VAL A 99 0.24 9.75 9.85
CA VAL A 99 1.14 9.90 8.69
C VAL A 99 1.91 11.21 8.79
N ASN A 100 1.24 12.33 8.97
CA ASN A 100 1.88 13.64 9.06
C ASN A 100 2.85 13.73 10.25
N ALA A 101 2.44 13.21 11.43
CA ALA A 101 3.30 13.17 12.63
C ALA A 101 4.57 12.34 12.43
N SER A 102 4.54 11.37 11.50
CA SER A 102 5.72 10.58 11.17
C SER A 102 6.67 11.30 10.21
N ALA A 103 6.25 12.41 9.58
CA ALA A 103 7.00 13.17 8.60
C ALA A 103 7.67 12.27 7.52
N PRO A 104 6.91 11.51 6.73
CA PRO A 104 7.46 10.68 5.67
C PRO A 104 7.98 11.54 4.51
N ASP A 105 8.98 11.04 3.80
CA ASP A 105 9.48 11.67 2.57
C ASP A 105 8.50 11.49 1.40
N LEU A 106 7.75 10.37 1.41
CA LEU A 106 6.76 10.01 0.39
C LEU A 106 5.52 9.40 1.06
N VAL A 107 4.33 9.68 0.51
CA VAL A 107 3.07 9.06 0.91
C VAL A 107 2.47 8.31 -0.28
N PHE A 108 2.14 7.05 -0.10
CA PHE A 108 1.52 6.19 -1.10
C PHE A 108 0.08 5.86 -0.73
N LEU A 109 -0.84 6.15 -1.65
CA LEU A 109 -2.24 5.79 -1.59
C LEU A 109 -2.49 4.69 -2.63
N THR A 110 -2.76 3.46 -2.18
CA THR A 110 -2.75 2.29 -3.06
C THR A 110 -4.15 1.73 -3.38
N GLY A 111 -5.15 2.62 -3.54
CA GLY A 111 -6.45 2.30 -4.12
C GLY A 111 -7.55 1.97 -3.13
N ASP A 112 -8.75 1.77 -3.68
CA ASP A 112 -10.01 1.46 -3.02
C ASP A 112 -10.43 2.53 -1.99
N TYR A 113 -10.64 3.75 -2.49
CA TYR A 113 -11.10 4.89 -1.67
C TYR A 113 -12.58 4.84 -1.38
N VAL A 114 -13.39 4.25 -2.26
CA VAL A 114 -14.83 4.03 -2.13
C VAL A 114 -15.18 2.55 -2.22
N THR A 115 -16.43 2.15 -1.94
CA THR A 115 -16.86 0.74 -2.03
C THR A 115 -17.72 0.49 -3.27
N HIS A 116 -19.03 0.75 -3.23
CA HIS A 116 -19.95 0.47 -4.34
C HIS A 116 -20.88 1.65 -4.66
N SER A 117 -20.75 2.76 -3.93
CA SER A 117 -21.65 3.89 -4.05
C SER A 117 -20.88 5.16 -4.39
N PRO A 118 -21.38 6.01 -5.28
CA PRO A 118 -20.80 7.32 -5.57
C PRO A 118 -21.02 8.34 -4.45
N LYS A 119 -21.94 8.09 -3.50
CA LYS A 119 -22.27 9.04 -2.42
C LYS A 119 -21.07 9.53 -1.61
N PRO A 120 -20.05 8.68 -1.29
CA PRO A 120 -18.88 9.14 -0.54
C PRO A 120 -17.84 9.91 -1.36
N LEU A 121 -17.93 9.96 -2.69
CA LEU A 121 -16.90 10.57 -3.55
C LEU A 121 -16.45 11.99 -3.11
N PRO A 122 -17.35 12.96 -2.81
CA PRO A 122 -16.93 14.27 -2.35
C PRO A 122 -16.16 14.22 -1.03
N ARG A 123 -16.54 13.26 -0.16
CA ARG A 123 -15.94 13.09 1.15
C ARG A 123 -14.53 12.51 1.11
N VAL A 124 -14.20 11.70 0.10
CA VAL A 124 -12.83 11.16 -0.09
C VAL A 124 -11.82 12.30 -0.10
N ARG A 125 -12.07 13.33 -0.90
CA ARG A 125 -11.21 14.51 -0.99
C ARG A 125 -11.12 15.24 0.35
N GLU A 126 -12.24 15.42 1.04
CA GLU A 126 -12.29 16.13 2.32
C GLU A 126 -11.45 15.43 3.41
N VAL A 127 -11.62 14.12 3.57
CA VAL A 127 -10.94 13.37 4.65
C VAL A 127 -9.46 13.12 4.39
N LEU A 128 -9.01 13.19 3.12
CA LEU A 128 -7.62 12.97 2.72
C LEU A 128 -6.86 14.28 2.43
N SER A 129 -7.53 15.44 2.37
CA SER A 129 -6.90 16.73 2.05
C SER A 129 -5.79 17.17 3.00
N GLY A 130 -5.72 16.56 4.18
CA GLY A 130 -4.74 16.93 5.19
C GLY A 130 -3.38 16.23 5.07
N LEU A 131 -3.17 15.31 4.11
CA LEU A 131 -1.88 14.66 3.93
C LEU A 131 -0.83 15.67 3.47
N GLN A 132 0.35 15.61 4.10
CA GLN A 132 1.48 16.52 3.84
C GLN A 132 2.59 15.79 3.08
N GLY A 133 3.36 16.57 2.28
CA GLY A 133 4.45 16.08 1.45
C GLY A 133 4.01 15.55 0.09
N PRO A 134 4.92 14.91 -0.66
CA PRO A 134 4.62 14.30 -1.95
C PRO A 134 3.71 13.07 -1.80
N VAL A 135 2.48 13.15 -2.33
CA VAL A 135 1.49 12.07 -2.28
C VAL A 135 1.33 11.47 -3.68
N PHE A 136 1.50 10.16 -3.80
CA PHE A 136 1.29 9.38 -5.02
C PHE A 136 0.11 8.44 -4.85
N VAL A 137 -0.73 8.39 -5.88
CA VAL A 137 -2.03 7.71 -5.85
C VAL A 137 -2.13 6.74 -7.01
N VAL A 138 -2.56 5.51 -6.76
CA VAL A 138 -3.13 4.62 -7.78
C VAL A 138 -4.57 4.29 -7.39
N LEU A 139 -5.38 3.92 -8.38
CA LEU A 139 -6.78 3.59 -8.17
C LEU A 139 -6.94 2.07 -8.01
N GLY A 140 -7.97 1.65 -7.26
CA GLY A 140 -8.35 0.27 -7.09
C GLY A 140 -9.60 -0.11 -7.90
N ASN A 141 -9.98 -1.39 -7.84
CA ASN A 141 -11.11 -1.89 -8.60
C ASN A 141 -12.45 -1.25 -8.20
N HIS A 142 -12.64 -0.96 -6.92
CA HIS A 142 -13.84 -0.26 -6.45
C HIS A 142 -13.92 1.17 -6.97
N ASP A 143 -12.78 1.84 -7.08
CA ASP A 143 -12.71 3.20 -7.62
C ASP A 143 -13.13 3.23 -9.09
N HIS A 144 -12.69 2.25 -9.89
CA HIS A 144 -13.08 2.08 -11.29
C HIS A 144 -14.56 1.74 -11.45
N TRP A 145 -15.12 0.89 -10.59
CA TRP A 145 -16.54 0.54 -10.62
C TRP A 145 -17.47 1.70 -10.28
N VAL A 146 -16.96 2.65 -9.49
CA VAL A 146 -17.77 3.80 -9.06
C VAL A 146 -17.58 5.01 -9.97
N ASN A 147 -16.41 5.63 -9.96
CA ASN A 147 -16.09 6.78 -10.80
C ASN A 147 -14.60 7.17 -10.69
N ALA A 148 -13.72 6.45 -11.39
CA ALA A 148 -12.28 6.71 -11.38
C ALA A 148 -11.91 8.13 -11.86
N PRO A 149 -12.52 8.69 -12.95
CA PRO A 149 -12.23 10.06 -13.38
C PRO A 149 -12.50 11.11 -12.31
N TYR A 150 -13.59 11.00 -11.57
CA TYR A 150 -13.92 11.93 -10.48
C TYR A 150 -12.88 11.89 -9.36
N LEU A 151 -12.44 10.67 -8.98
CA LEU A 151 -11.41 10.50 -7.96
C LEU A 151 -10.06 11.04 -8.42
N ARG A 152 -9.67 10.75 -9.67
CA ARG A 152 -8.44 11.29 -10.26
C ARG A 152 -8.42 12.82 -10.17
N GLU A 153 -9.43 13.47 -10.74
CA GLU A 153 -9.56 14.92 -10.70
C GLU A 153 -9.56 15.46 -9.26
N GLY A 154 -10.27 14.77 -8.36
CA GLY A 154 -10.33 15.12 -6.94
C GLY A 154 -8.97 15.11 -6.26
N PHE A 155 -8.14 14.11 -6.51
CA PHE A 155 -6.78 14.01 -5.97
C PHE A 155 -5.83 15.01 -6.62
N GLU A 156 -5.91 15.19 -7.94
CA GLU A 156 -5.10 16.19 -8.66
C GLU A 156 -5.36 17.61 -8.14
N ARG A 157 -6.61 17.96 -7.83
CA ARG A 157 -6.97 19.23 -7.18
C ARG A 157 -6.41 19.40 -5.77
N LEU A 158 -6.06 18.31 -5.07
CA LEU A 158 -5.33 18.35 -3.80
C LEU A 158 -3.81 18.50 -4.00
N GLY A 159 -3.33 18.51 -5.25
CA GLY A 159 -1.91 18.52 -5.58
C GLY A 159 -1.26 17.14 -5.49
N TYR A 160 -2.04 16.05 -5.42
CA TYR A 160 -1.54 14.69 -5.40
C TYR A 160 -1.27 14.19 -6.82
N THR A 161 -0.24 13.36 -6.97
CA THR A 161 0.12 12.76 -8.26
C THR A 161 -0.63 11.45 -8.44
N VAL A 162 -1.63 11.41 -9.34
CA VAL A 162 -2.34 10.19 -9.68
C VAL A 162 -1.64 9.50 -10.85
N LEU A 163 -1.31 8.22 -10.69
CA LEU A 163 -0.61 7.42 -11.69
C LEU A 163 -1.52 6.32 -12.22
N GLN A 164 -1.67 6.25 -13.55
CA GLN A 164 -2.42 5.22 -14.26
C GLN A 164 -1.62 4.72 -15.45
N ASN A 165 -0.89 3.62 -15.29
CA ASN A 165 0.05 3.06 -16.28
C ASN A 165 1.11 4.06 -16.73
N GLU A 166 1.62 4.82 -15.80
CA GLU A 166 2.64 5.85 -16.02
C GLU A 166 3.63 5.89 -14.86
N HIS A 167 4.73 6.61 -15.05
CA HIS A 167 5.69 6.87 -13.98
C HIS A 167 6.01 8.35 -13.85
N ARG A 168 6.53 8.73 -12.68
CA ARG A 168 7.08 10.06 -12.41
C ARG A 168 8.46 9.92 -11.79
N VAL A 169 9.39 10.70 -12.27
CA VAL A 169 10.69 10.88 -11.61
C VAL A 169 10.60 12.14 -10.75
N VAL A 170 10.85 11.95 -9.47
CA VAL A 170 10.80 13.04 -8.48
C VAL A 170 12.13 13.14 -7.76
N HIS A 171 12.51 14.34 -7.36
CA HIS A 171 13.72 14.56 -6.57
C HIS A 171 13.36 14.54 -5.08
N VAL A 172 13.90 13.56 -4.38
CA VAL A 172 13.73 13.37 -2.94
C VAL A 172 15.11 13.35 -2.31
N ARG A 173 15.32 14.12 -1.25
CA ARG A 173 16.64 14.23 -0.60
C ARG A 173 17.79 14.52 -1.58
N GLY A 174 17.51 15.33 -2.62
CA GLY A 174 18.51 15.75 -3.61
C GLY A 174 18.81 14.72 -4.71
N ALA A 175 18.15 13.56 -4.74
CA ALA A 175 18.39 12.53 -5.75
C ALA A 175 17.08 12.08 -6.44
N PRO A 176 17.16 11.58 -7.70
CA PRO A 176 15.99 11.13 -8.42
C PRO A 176 15.48 9.76 -7.89
N ALA A 177 14.17 9.68 -7.71
CA ALA A 177 13.43 8.44 -7.46
C ALA A 177 12.33 8.29 -8.50
N ALA A 178 12.19 7.10 -9.09
CA ALA A 178 11.10 6.79 -10.00
C ALA A 178 9.95 6.14 -9.23
N ILE A 179 8.78 6.76 -9.30
CA ILE A 179 7.52 6.23 -8.77
C ILE A 179 6.70 5.75 -9.95
N LEU A 180 6.44 4.44 -10.01
CA LEU A 180 5.76 3.79 -11.12
C LEU A 180 4.36 3.37 -10.67
N GLY A 181 3.32 3.84 -11.33
CA GLY A 181 1.92 3.50 -11.01
C GLY A 181 1.31 2.62 -12.08
N VAL A 182 1.03 1.36 -11.74
CA VAL A 182 0.30 0.43 -12.59
C VAL A 182 -1.18 0.51 -12.23
N ASP A 183 -2.05 0.66 -13.22
CA ASP A 183 -3.50 0.69 -13.02
C ASP A 183 -4.04 -0.69 -12.59
N ASP A 184 -5.31 -0.79 -12.26
CA ASP A 184 -5.86 -1.95 -11.58
C ASP A 184 -5.97 -3.20 -12.47
N GLY A 185 -5.26 -4.26 -12.06
CA GLY A 185 -5.25 -5.55 -12.74
C GLY A 185 -6.54 -6.36 -12.58
N ARG A 186 -7.35 -6.11 -11.54
CA ARG A 186 -8.62 -6.80 -11.36
C ARG A 186 -9.67 -6.37 -12.36
N THR A 187 -9.61 -5.13 -12.81
CA THR A 187 -10.47 -4.59 -13.85
C THR A 187 -9.87 -4.74 -15.25
N GLY A 188 -8.68 -5.36 -15.36
CA GLY A 188 -7.99 -5.58 -16.64
C GLY A 188 -7.44 -4.29 -17.26
N ARG A 189 -7.13 -3.28 -16.44
CA ARG A 189 -6.62 -1.97 -16.89
C ARG A 189 -5.11 -1.85 -16.78
N ASP A 190 -4.45 -2.82 -16.14
CA ASP A 190 -3.01 -2.80 -15.91
C ASP A 190 -2.21 -2.93 -17.21
N ASP A 191 -1.35 -1.96 -17.46
CA ASP A 191 -0.37 -1.97 -18.56
C ASP A 191 1.03 -1.68 -18.00
N VAL A 192 1.73 -2.77 -17.64
CA VAL A 192 3.09 -2.68 -17.12
C VAL A 192 4.05 -2.14 -18.20
N ALA A 193 3.84 -2.50 -19.47
CA ALA A 193 4.72 -2.04 -20.55
C ALA A 193 4.64 -0.52 -20.75
N ALA A 194 3.42 0.04 -20.69
CA ALA A 194 3.23 1.49 -20.73
C ALA A 194 3.87 2.16 -19.51
N THR A 195 3.67 1.61 -18.30
CA THR A 195 4.24 2.14 -17.05
C THR A 195 5.76 2.27 -17.10
N PHE A 196 6.43 1.28 -17.70
CA PHE A 196 7.91 1.21 -17.77
C PHE A 196 8.50 1.89 -19.01
N ARG A 197 7.70 2.37 -19.95
CA ARG A 197 8.20 3.01 -21.18
C ARG A 197 8.91 4.31 -20.84
N GLY A 198 10.24 4.34 -21.03
CA GLY A 198 11.08 5.49 -20.71
C GLY A 198 11.37 5.68 -19.22
N ALA A 199 10.97 4.74 -18.37
CA ALA A 199 11.32 4.78 -16.95
C ALA A 199 12.82 4.49 -16.74
N PRO A 200 13.45 5.08 -15.71
CA PRO A 200 14.82 4.75 -15.33
C PRO A 200 14.98 3.24 -15.07
N THR A 201 16.10 2.67 -15.55
CA THR A 201 16.40 1.25 -15.38
C THR A 201 17.22 0.95 -14.12
N SER A 202 17.70 1.99 -13.43
CA SER A 202 18.52 1.89 -12.22
C SER A 202 18.11 2.96 -11.20
N GLY A 203 18.69 2.91 -10.01
CA GLY A 203 18.38 3.81 -8.91
C GLY A 203 17.13 3.39 -8.14
N THR A 204 16.61 4.30 -7.34
CA THR A 204 15.42 4.05 -6.52
C THR A 204 14.17 3.99 -7.38
N ARG A 205 13.52 2.83 -7.41
CA ARG A 205 12.32 2.56 -8.22
C ARG A 205 11.27 1.87 -7.36
N LEU A 206 10.16 2.56 -7.13
CA LEU A 206 9.07 2.10 -6.29
C LEU A 206 7.80 1.98 -7.13
N VAL A 207 7.15 0.82 -7.05
CA VAL A 207 5.95 0.51 -7.84
C VAL A 207 4.71 0.56 -6.96
N LEU A 208 3.70 1.27 -7.40
CA LEU A 208 2.37 1.26 -6.81
C LEU A 208 1.43 0.49 -7.73
N ALA A 209 0.76 -0.51 -7.20
CA ALA A 209 -0.31 -1.24 -7.90
C ALA A 209 -1.32 -1.73 -6.86
N HIS A 210 -2.61 -1.44 -7.06
CA HIS A 210 -3.61 -1.85 -6.09
C HIS A 210 -3.63 -3.36 -5.90
N THR A 211 -3.64 -4.12 -6.99
CA THR A 211 -3.74 -5.58 -7.01
C THR A 211 -2.37 -6.25 -6.81
N PRO A 212 -2.18 -7.12 -5.81
CA PRO A 212 -0.89 -7.77 -5.53
C PRO A 212 -0.33 -8.62 -6.68
N PRO A 213 -1.11 -9.42 -7.44
CA PRO A 213 -0.59 -10.25 -8.53
C PRO A 213 0.09 -9.47 -9.66
N THR A 214 -0.06 -8.16 -9.74
CA THR A 214 0.67 -7.31 -10.70
C THR A 214 2.19 -7.51 -10.60
N VAL A 215 2.72 -7.88 -9.42
CA VAL A 215 4.14 -8.17 -9.23
C VAL A 215 4.67 -9.27 -10.15
N GLU A 216 3.83 -10.22 -10.55
CA GLU A 216 4.21 -11.31 -11.45
C GLU A 216 4.44 -10.84 -12.90
N LYS A 217 3.85 -9.67 -13.26
CA LYS A 217 3.98 -9.04 -14.57
C LYS A 217 5.17 -8.10 -14.67
N LEU A 218 5.77 -7.71 -13.53
CA LEU A 218 6.94 -6.83 -13.50
C LEU A 218 8.15 -7.51 -14.15
N PRO A 219 9.08 -6.74 -14.73
CA PRO A 219 10.35 -7.28 -15.22
C PRO A 219 11.03 -8.12 -14.12
N PRO A 220 11.41 -9.37 -14.40
CA PRO A 220 12.02 -10.24 -13.39
C PRO A 220 13.40 -9.72 -13.00
N TYR A 221 13.78 -9.95 -11.74
CA TYR A 221 15.09 -9.59 -11.17
C TYR A 221 15.46 -8.12 -11.34
N ALA A 222 14.45 -7.24 -11.44
CA ALA A 222 14.68 -5.82 -11.62
C ALA A 222 14.94 -5.09 -10.29
N GLY A 223 14.86 -5.75 -9.15
CA GLY A 223 15.06 -5.16 -7.82
C GLY A 223 13.99 -4.15 -7.43
N LEU A 224 12.78 -4.31 -7.98
CA LEU A 224 11.65 -3.42 -7.72
C LEU A 224 10.98 -3.74 -6.39
N VAL A 225 10.34 -2.73 -5.82
CA VAL A 225 9.47 -2.88 -4.65
C VAL A 225 8.07 -2.43 -5.02
N GLN A 226 7.10 -3.35 -4.99
CA GLN A 226 5.70 -3.06 -5.22
C GLN A 226 4.94 -2.90 -3.90
N PHE A 227 4.13 -1.86 -3.81
CA PHE A 227 3.21 -1.58 -2.72
C PHE A 227 1.77 -1.81 -3.20
N SER A 228 1.04 -2.69 -2.51
CA SER A 228 -0.32 -3.10 -2.87
C SER A 228 -1.26 -3.12 -1.67
N GLY A 229 -2.57 -3.24 -1.95
CA GLY A 229 -3.63 -3.43 -0.99
C GLY A 229 -4.58 -4.56 -1.40
N HIS A 230 -5.88 -4.24 -1.63
CA HIS A 230 -6.90 -5.09 -2.23
C HIS A 230 -7.45 -6.23 -1.36
N THR A 231 -6.61 -6.94 -0.64
CA THR A 231 -6.98 -8.21 0.01
C THR A 231 -7.52 -8.05 1.42
N HIS A 232 -7.41 -6.85 2.00
CA HIS A 232 -7.77 -6.56 3.40
C HIS A 232 -7.12 -7.53 4.41
N GLY A 233 -5.94 -8.10 4.06
CA GLY A 233 -5.27 -9.12 4.87
C GLY A 233 -6.09 -10.41 5.02
N GLY A 234 -7.03 -10.66 4.10
CA GLY A 234 -7.99 -11.76 4.16
C GLY A 234 -9.22 -11.47 5.01
N GLN A 235 -9.40 -10.26 5.54
CA GLN A 235 -10.45 -9.74 6.40
C GLN A 235 -10.90 -10.68 7.56
N PHE A 236 -11.19 -11.95 7.27
CA PHE A 236 -11.43 -13.03 8.23
C PHE A 236 -10.32 -14.06 8.08
N TRP A 237 -9.35 -14.02 8.98
CA TRP A 237 -8.20 -14.91 8.92
C TRP A 237 -8.44 -16.18 9.74
N VAL A 238 -8.48 -17.32 9.07
CA VAL A 238 -8.59 -18.66 9.64
C VAL A 238 -7.42 -19.53 9.12
N GLY A 239 -6.18 -19.02 9.32
CA GLY A 239 -4.96 -19.74 8.94
C GLY A 239 -4.96 -20.24 7.49
N GLY A 240 -4.51 -21.47 7.27
CA GLY A 240 -4.37 -22.06 5.94
C GLY A 240 -5.65 -22.14 5.11
N LEU A 241 -6.84 -22.13 5.74
CA LEU A 241 -8.12 -22.09 5.01
C LEU A 241 -8.26 -20.78 4.23
N THR A 242 -7.97 -19.65 4.87
CA THR A 242 -8.00 -18.34 4.18
C THR A 242 -7.00 -18.31 3.04
N GLU A 243 -5.77 -18.79 3.26
CA GLU A 243 -4.74 -18.88 2.22
C GLU A 243 -5.19 -19.73 1.02
N ALA A 244 -5.78 -20.89 1.28
CA ALA A 244 -6.26 -21.79 0.22
C ALA A 244 -7.39 -21.15 -0.61
N LEU A 245 -8.35 -20.48 0.05
CA LEU A 245 -9.46 -19.79 -0.62
C LEU A 245 -8.95 -18.61 -1.48
N PHE A 246 -8.06 -17.78 -0.95
CA PHE A 246 -7.49 -16.65 -1.69
C PHE A 246 -6.65 -17.13 -2.88
N ARG A 247 -5.83 -18.16 -2.69
CA ARG A 247 -5.04 -18.76 -3.78
C ARG A 247 -5.93 -19.30 -4.89
N ARG A 248 -7.04 -19.99 -4.53
CA ARG A 248 -8.03 -20.47 -5.49
C ARG A 248 -8.73 -19.35 -6.25
N ALA A 249 -8.92 -18.21 -5.60
CA ALA A 249 -9.47 -16.99 -6.20
C ALA A 249 -8.44 -16.18 -7.01
N GLY A 250 -7.23 -16.71 -7.26
CA GLY A 250 -6.16 -16.00 -8.00
C GLY A 250 -5.46 -14.90 -7.21
N GLN A 251 -5.57 -14.94 -5.87
CA GLN A 251 -4.97 -13.95 -4.96
C GLN A 251 -3.97 -14.63 -4.01
N PRO A 252 -2.79 -15.06 -4.50
CA PRO A 252 -1.83 -15.80 -3.67
C PRO A 252 -1.14 -14.95 -2.61
N TYR A 253 -1.18 -13.62 -2.76
CA TYR A 253 -0.50 -12.65 -1.88
C TYR A 253 -1.54 -11.91 -1.05
N ILE A 254 -1.60 -12.19 0.27
CA ILE A 254 -2.73 -11.75 1.09
C ILE A 254 -2.35 -10.60 2.03
N ARG A 255 -1.16 -10.63 2.61
CA ARG A 255 -0.69 -9.59 3.55
C ARG A 255 0.81 -9.70 3.82
N GLY A 256 1.43 -8.56 4.12
CA GLY A 256 2.85 -8.51 4.48
C GLY A 256 3.77 -8.60 3.28
N HIS A 257 4.98 -9.07 3.50
CA HIS A 257 6.06 -9.03 2.53
C HIS A 257 6.25 -10.36 1.80
N TYR A 258 6.51 -10.26 0.49
CA TYR A 258 6.81 -11.40 -0.40
C TYR A 258 8.01 -11.07 -1.28
N GLN A 259 8.72 -12.15 -1.70
CA GLN A 259 9.71 -12.10 -2.77
C GLN A 259 9.14 -12.83 -3.99
N VAL A 260 9.09 -12.14 -5.12
CA VAL A 260 8.48 -12.67 -6.35
C VAL A 260 9.37 -12.36 -7.54
N ARG A 261 9.98 -13.38 -8.13
CA ARG A 261 10.83 -13.24 -9.33
C ARG A 261 11.92 -12.16 -9.17
N GLY A 262 12.58 -12.10 -8.00
CA GLY A 262 13.62 -11.12 -7.69
C GLY A 262 13.14 -9.70 -7.39
N ASN A 263 11.82 -9.48 -7.34
CA ASN A 263 11.20 -8.24 -6.90
C ASN A 263 10.55 -8.43 -5.52
N GLN A 264 10.35 -7.36 -4.81
CA GLN A 264 9.67 -7.35 -3.52
C GLN A 264 8.23 -6.87 -3.68
N LEU A 265 7.32 -7.43 -2.89
CA LEU A 265 5.93 -7.01 -2.78
C LEU A 265 5.57 -6.83 -1.32
N TYR A 266 4.96 -5.71 -0.98
CA TYR A 266 4.28 -5.53 0.28
C TYR A 266 2.77 -5.38 0.05
N VAL A 267 1.99 -6.20 0.75
CA VAL A 267 0.52 -6.17 0.70
C VAL A 267 -0.01 -5.60 2.01
N ASN A 268 -0.55 -4.38 1.93
CA ASN A 268 -1.17 -3.66 3.04
C ASN A 268 -2.51 -4.28 3.40
N GLN A 269 -2.82 -4.37 4.69
CA GLN A 269 -4.09 -4.92 5.15
C GLN A 269 -5.27 -3.95 5.03
N GLY A 270 -5.01 -2.73 4.57
CA GLY A 270 -6.03 -1.69 4.39
C GLY A 270 -6.48 -1.03 5.68
N LEU A 271 -6.93 0.21 5.57
CA LEU A 271 -7.44 1.01 6.69
C LEU A 271 -8.93 0.74 6.95
N GLY A 272 -9.71 0.49 5.89
CA GLY A 272 -11.15 0.28 5.92
C GLY A 272 -11.56 -1.18 6.01
N PHE A 273 -12.83 -1.43 5.69
CA PHE A 273 -13.42 -2.75 5.59
C PHE A 273 -13.87 -2.99 4.16
N GLY A 274 -13.45 -4.11 3.56
CA GLY A 274 -13.94 -4.57 2.26
C GLY A 274 -15.25 -5.38 2.37
N PHE A 275 -15.76 -5.83 1.23
CA PHE A 275 -16.89 -6.77 1.11
C PHE A 275 -18.22 -6.32 1.73
N GLY A 276 -18.74 -5.15 1.49
CA GLY A 276 -20.15 -4.80 1.69
C GLY A 276 -20.86 -5.19 3.02
N GLY A 277 -20.15 -5.75 4.01
CA GLY A 277 -20.62 -6.17 5.34
C GLY A 277 -20.12 -7.56 5.76
N PRO A 278 -20.17 -7.97 7.03
CA PRO A 278 -20.23 -7.15 8.22
C PRO A 278 -18.92 -6.37 8.40
N TYR A 279 -19.00 -5.15 8.88
CA TYR A 279 -17.84 -4.28 9.15
C TYR A 279 -17.00 -4.80 10.31
N LEU A 280 -16.45 -5.99 10.15
CA LEU A 280 -15.73 -6.75 11.15
C LEU A 280 -14.47 -7.37 10.51
N ARG A 281 -13.37 -7.35 11.24
CA ARG A 281 -12.15 -8.09 10.93
C ARG A 281 -11.86 -9.08 12.04
N ARG A 282 -11.44 -10.28 11.70
CA ARG A 282 -10.99 -11.28 12.64
C ARG A 282 -9.64 -11.84 12.21
N GLY A 283 -8.64 -11.77 13.11
CA GLY A 283 -7.28 -12.22 12.80
C GLY A 283 -6.50 -11.28 11.86
N THR A 284 -7.09 -10.12 11.51
CA THR A 284 -6.46 -9.03 10.75
C THR A 284 -6.77 -7.70 11.43
N GLN A 285 -5.91 -6.71 11.25
CA GLN A 285 -6.12 -5.37 11.80
C GLN A 285 -6.03 -4.33 10.69
N PRO A 286 -6.88 -3.29 10.69
CA PRO A 286 -6.64 -2.13 9.86
C PRO A 286 -5.24 -1.56 10.15
N GLU A 287 -4.54 -1.09 9.11
CA GLU A 287 -3.17 -0.59 9.30
C GLU A 287 -2.85 0.66 8.49
N VAL A 288 -1.90 1.42 9.03
CA VAL A 288 -1.04 2.35 8.31
C VAL A 288 0.36 1.77 8.36
N ALA A 289 1.00 1.59 7.23
CA ALA A 289 2.34 1.03 7.14
C ALA A 289 3.39 2.12 6.88
N PHE A 290 4.50 2.05 7.59
CA PHE A 290 5.66 2.93 7.41
C PHE A 290 6.88 2.10 7.06
N PHE A 291 7.63 2.56 6.08
CA PHE A 291 8.83 1.90 5.60
C PHE A 291 10.02 2.83 5.74
N THR A 292 11.12 2.30 6.25
CA THR A 292 12.43 2.92 6.15
C THR A 292 13.22 2.16 5.10
N LEU A 293 13.56 2.80 3.99
CA LEU A 293 14.33 2.18 2.92
C LEU A 293 15.79 2.06 3.32
N ARG A 294 16.40 0.91 3.06
CA ARG A 294 17.79 0.59 3.28
C ARG A 294 18.42 0.03 2.00
N ALA A 295 19.67 0.31 1.76
CA ALA A 295 20.36 -0.37 0.69
C ALA A 295 20.38 -1.89 0.97
N ALA A 296 20.04 -2.69 -0.05
CA ALA A 296 20.22 -4.13 0.08
C ALA A 296 21.72 -4.45 0.20
N PRO A 297 22.12 -5.44 1.02
CA PRO A 297 23.48 -5.93 1.02
C PRO A 297 23.92 -6.27 -0.41
N ALA A 298 25.15 -5.96 -0.76
CA ALA A 298 25.71 -6.42 -2.02
C ALA A 298 25.60 -7.96 -2.05
N VAL A 299 25.01 -8.50 -3.13
CA VAL A 299 25.01 -9.94 -3.34
C VAL A 299 26.49 -10.32 -3.53
N GLN A 300 27.08 -11.00 -2.55
CA GLN A 300 28.39 -11.62 -2.75
C GLN A 300 28.21 -12.64 -3.87
N ALA A 301 28.87 -12.41 -4.99
CA ALA A 301 28.97 -13.43 -6.01
C ALA A 301 29.62 -14.66 -5.33
N VAL A 302 28.89 -15.75 -5.25
CA VAL A 302 29.48 -17.05 -4.89
C VAL A 302 30.29 -17.44 -6.12
N GLU A 303 31.63 -17.36 -6.01
CA GLU A 303 32.56 -17.87 -6.97
C GLU A 303 32.44 -19.40 -7.11
#